data_15e69187726fba53b460d655cf6a79ff
#
_entry.id   15e69187726fba53b460d655cf6a79ff
#
_cell.length_a   1.000
_cell.length_b   1.000
_cell.length_c   1.000
_cell.angle_alpha   90.00
_cell.angle_beta   90.00
_cell.angle_gamma   90.00
#
_symmetry.space_group_name_H-M   'P 1'
#
loop_
_entity.id
_entity.type
_entity.pdbx_description
1 polymer ?
#
loop_
_entity_poly.entity_id
_entity_poly.type
_entity_poly.pdbx_seq_one_letter_code
_entity_poly.pdbx_strand_id
1 'polypeptide(L)'
;MYGSIKDELSAKLSAIRAEGTYKDERVIMSPQGAAIRVSDGAEVLNFCANNYLGLSNDARIQSSAVDAMRRYGYGLSSVRFICGTQAQHKELERAVAGFLGMEDAILFSSCFDANGAVFEPLLDENSAIITDSLNHASIIDGVRLCKAKRWIYKHADMRDVEETDPDTGKPLKGLERCLKEAQGSHVIMIATDGVFSMDGDIANLSTICDLADRYGALVMVDDSHATGFMGARGRGTWEHCGVAGRVDIITTTFGKALGGASGGVIASRREIVEYMRQKGRPYLFSNTLAPAIVGGTLAALDILTESTELRDRLESNTALFRSLMTKAGFDIRPGVHPICPVMLYDEKLAHRMADELLAEGIYVIGFSFPVVPKGKARIRVQISAAHSEAQIHRAVDAFVKVGKKLGVI
;
A
#
# COMPACT_ATOMS: atom_id res chain seq x y z
N MET A 1 25.18 29.98 10.55
CA MET A 1 25.00 28.63 9.94
C MET A 1 23.62 28.44 9.32
N TYR A 2 22.50 28.69 10.01
CA TYR A 2 21.16 28.52 9.40
C TYR A 2 20.88 29.49 8.23
N GLY A 3 21.45 30.72 8.24
CA GLY A 3 21.22 31.71 7.20
C GLY A 3 21.59 31.26 5.77
N SER A 4 22.73 30.59 5.60
CA SER A 4 23.16 30.11 4.28
C SER A 4 22.26 28.98 3.74
N ILE A 5 21.86 28.04 4.59
CA ILE A 5 20.96 26.95 4.19
C ILE A 5 19.51 27.44 4.00
N LYS A 6 19.09 28.51 4.70
CA LYS A 6 17.77 29.12 4.56
C LYS A 6 17.52 29.59 3.13
N ASP A 7 18.47 30.32 2.57
CA ASP A 7 18.33 30.87 1.21
C ASP A 7 18.29 29.75 0.15
N GLU A 8 19.13 28.73 0.32
CA GLU A 8 19.10 27.51 -0.51
C GLU A 8 17.76 26.78 -0.44
N LEU A 9 17.23 26.53 0.77
CA LEU A 9 15.95 25.89 0.97
C LEU A 9 14.78 26.72 0.40
N SER A 10 14.84 28.04 0.57
CA SER A 10 13.83 28.95 0.02
C SER A 10 13.82 28.92 -1.51
N ALA A 11 15.00 28.87 -2.13
CA ALA A 11 15.11 28.73 -3.59
C ALA A 11 14.57 27.38 -4.08
N LYS A 12 14.88 26.26 -3.39
CA LYS A 12 14.34 24.93 -3.69
C LYS A 12 12.82 24.88 -3.57
N LEU A 13 12.25 25.47 -2.51
CA LEU A 13 10.79 25.52 -2.32
C LEU A 13 10.12 26.37 -3.42
N SER A 14 10.75 27.49 -3.81
CA SER A 14 10.25 28.32 -4.90
C SER A 14 10.27 27.57 -6.25
N ALA A 15 11.32 26.79 -6.51
CA ALA A 15 11.39 25.96 -7.71
C ALA A 15 10.28 24.89 -7.72
N ILE A 16 10.07 24.18 -6.62
CA ILE A 16 9.00 23.18 -6.48
C ILE A 16 7.61 23.80 -6.75
N ARG A 17 7.36 25.05 -6.27
CA ARG A 17 6.11 25.76 -6.55
C ARG A 17 5.99 26.16 -8.03
N ALA A 18 7.07 26.66 -8.64
CA ALA A 18 7.10 27.04 -10.04
C ALA A 18 6.88 25.83 -10.99
N GLU A 19 7.40 24.66 -10.62
CA GLU A 19 7.18 23.40 -11.33
C GLU A 19 5.76 22.83 -11.14
N GLY A 20 4.96 23.39 -10.20
CA GLY A 20 3.62 22.88 -9.89
C GLY A 20 3.61 21.53 -9.15
N THR A 21 4.74 21.17 -8.52
CA THR A 21 4.89 19.88 -7.77
C THR A 21 4.79 20.05 -6.26
N TYR A 22 4.50 21.27 -5.79
CA TYR A 22 4.30 21.56 -4.37
C TYR A 22 3.06 20.83 -3.84
N LYS A 23 3.20 20.19 -2.68
CA LYS A 23 2.12 19.43 -2.04
C LYS A 23 1.46 20.26 -0.95
N ASP A 24 0.23 20.70 -1.19
CA ASP A 24 -0.59 21.36 -0.17
C ASP A 24 -1.43 20.31 0.59
N GLU A 25 -1.42 20.39 1.92
CA GLU A 25 -2.21 19.52 2.77
C GLU A 25 -3.63 20.09 2.93
N ARG A 26 -4.63 19.41 2.36
CA ARG A 26 -6.03 19.78 2.52
C ARG A 26 -6.55 19.26 3.87
N VAL A 27 -7.02 20.17 4.73
CA VAL A 27 -7.48 19.85 6.09
C VAL A 27 -8.88 19.25 6.07
N ILE A 28 -9.05 18.09 6.72
CA ILE A 28 -10.33 17.41 6.92
C ILE A 28 -10.84 17.72 8.34
N MET A 29 -12.12 18.15 8.44
CA MET A 29 -12.76 18.61 9.67
C MET A 29 -13.82 17.64 10.20
N SER A 30 -13.82 16.40 9.72
CA SER A 30 -14.74 15.33 10.13
C SER A 30 -14.00 14.01 10.33
N PRO A 31 -14.61 12.98 10.92
CA PRO A 31 -14.12 11.62 10.79
C PRO A 31 -13.97 11.21 9.34
N GLN A 32 -13.10 10.22 9.07
CA GLN A 32 -12.89 9.67 7.74
C GLN A 32 -14.08 8.83 7.30
N GLY A 33 -14.51 8.98 6.03
CA GLY A 33 -15.65 8.27 5.47
C GLY A 33 -15.81 8.49 3.97
N ALA A 34 -16.90 7.97 3.40
CA ALA A 34 -17.27 8.22 1.99
C ALA A 34 -17.60 9.69 1.72
N ALA A 35 -18.16 10.39 2.71
CA ALA A 35 -18.33 11.84 2.74
C ALA A 35 -17.55 12.42 3.91
N ILE A 36 -16.87 13.53 3.68
CA ILE A 36 -16.04 14.25 4.65
C ILE A 36 -16.31 15.75 4.57
N ARG A 37 -15.99 16.49 5.62
CA ARG A 37 -15.98 17.96 5.61
C ARG A 37 -14.56 18.48 5.51
N VAL A 38 -14.35 19.45 4.63
CA VAL A 38 -13.06 20.15 4.44
C VAL A 38 -13.07 21.51 5.16
N SER A 39 -11.95 22.22 5.16
CA SER A 39 -11.69 23.39 6.00
C SER A 39 -12.68 24.57 5.84
N ASP A 40 -13.33 24.71 4.69
CA ASP A 40 -14.37 25.71 4.43
C ASP A 40 -15.76 25.29 4.90
N GLY A 41 -15.89 24.09 5.51
CA GLY A 41 -17.13 23.52 5.99
C GLY A 41 -17.93 22.75 4.92
N ALA A 42 -17.51 22.75 3.67
CA ALA A 42 -18.18 22.01 2.60
C ALA A 42 -18.07 20.49 2.83
N GLU A 43 -19.16 19.80 2.55
CA GLU A 43 -19.21 18.34 2.49
C GLU A 43 -18.85 17.88 1.08
N VAL A 44 -17.87 16.97 0.99
CA VAL A 44 -17.36 16.42 -0.27
C VAL A 44 -17.30 14.90 -0.21
N LEU A 45 -17.45 14.24 -1.36
CA LEU A 45 -17.28 12.80 -1.49
C LEU A 45 -15.80 12.45 -1.62
N ASN A 46 -15.32 11.57 -0.77
CA ASN A 46 -13.91 11.21 -0.68
C ASN A 46 -13.57 9.99 -1.52
N PHE A 47 -12.88 10.19 -2.62
CA PHE A 47 -12.42 9.15 -3.54
C PHE A 47 -10.90 9.00 -3.58
N CYS A 48 -10.20 9.35 -2.48
CA CYS A 48 -8.74 9.19 -2.42
C CYS A 48 -8.21 8.51 -1.14
N ALA A 49 -9.05 8.26 -0.13
CA ALA A 49 -8.62 7.56 1.07
C ALA A 49 -8.42 6.06 0.83
N ASN A 50 -7.39 5.46 1.45
CA ASN A 50 -7.17 4.01 1.43
C ASN A 50 -8.17 3.25 2.34
N ASN A 51 -9.36 3.79 2.53
CA ASN A 51 -10.43 3.26 3.37
C ASN A 51 -11.32 2.29 2.56
N TYR A 52 -10.70 1.26 1.97
CA TYR A 52 -11.34 0.35 1.02
C TYR A 52 -12.64 -0.26 1.51
N LEU A 53 -12.69 -0.66 2.78
CA LEU A 53 -13.84 -1.32 3.39
C LEU A 53 -14.75 -0.38 4.19
N GLY A 54 -14.39 0.92 4.26
CA GLY A 54 -15.15 1.91 5.01
C GLY A 54 -15.01 1.81 6.53
N LEU A 55 -14.04 1.06 7.03
CA LEU A 55 -13.91 0.70 8.45
C LEU A 55 -13.24 1.78 9.31
N SER A 56 -12.67 2.83 8.74
CA SER A 56 -11.92 3.84 9.52
C SER A 56 -12.75 4.60 10.56
N ASN A 57 -14.07 4.58 10.44
CA ASN A 57 -14.99 5.19 11.40
C ASN A 57 -16.11 4.22 11.85
N ASP A 58 -15.89 2.91 11.77
CA ASP A 58 -16.86 1.90 12.20
C ASP A 58 -17.00 1.91 13.73
N ALA A 59 -18.22 1.93 14.21
CA ALA A 59 -18.53 2.03 15.66
C ALA A 59 -18.00 0.82 16.46
N ARG A 60 -17.96 -0.37 15.86
CA ARG A 60 -17.43 -1.59 16.49
C ARG A 60 -15.93 -1.47 16.72
N ILE A 61 -15.19 -0.94 15.74
CA ILE A 61 -13.75 -0.70 15.84
C ILE A 61 -13.47 0.38 16.89
N GLN A 62 -14.23 1.48 16.88
CA GLN A 62 -14.08 2.55 17.88
C GLN A 62 -14.33 2.02 19.30
N SER A 63 -15.40 1.24 19.51
CA SER A 63 -15.70 0.65 20.81
C SER A 63 -14.56 -0.25 21.30
N SER A 64 -14.08 -1.15 20.45
CA SER A 64 -12.97 -2.05 20.78
C SER A 64 -11.66 -1.28 21.09
N ALA A 65 -11.38 -0.22 20.35
CA ALA A 65 -10.21 0.63 20.61
C ALA A 65 -10.31 1.34 21.98
N VAL A 66 -11.51 1.85 22.34
CA VAL A 66 -11.77 2.47 23.64
C VAL A 66 -11.63 1.45 24.78
N ASP A 67 -12.18 0.25 24.61
CA ASP A 67 -12.09 -0.82 25.62
C ASP A 67 -10.67 -1.31 25.82
N ALA A 68 -9.89 -1.39 24.73
CA ALA A 68 -8.45 -1.69 24.80
C ALA A 68 -7.69 -0.61 25.58
N MET A 69 -7.99 0.67 25.37
CA MET A 69 -7.39 1.76 26.16
C MET A 69 -7.80 1.71 27.63
N ARG A 70 -9.05 1.39 27.95
CA ARG A 70 -9.52 1.26 29.33
C ARG A 70 -8.79 0.13 30.05
N ARG A 71 -8.57 -0.98 29.38
CA ARG A 71 -7.97 -2.19 29.96
C ARG A 71 -6.46 -2.13 30.03
N TYR A 72 -5.79 -1.56 29.04
CA TYR A 72 -4.34 -1.65 28.83
C TYR A 72 -3.61 -0.30 28.87
N GLY A 73 -4.33 0.80 29.01
CA GLY A 73 -3.77 2.15 29.01
C GLY A 73 -3.61 2.76 27.62
N TYR A 74 -3.14 4.00 27.56
CA TYR A 74 -2.92 4.73 26.32
C TYR A 74 -1.71 4.23 25.54
N GLY A 75 -0.61 3.94 26.23
CA GLY A 75 0.65 3.50 25.60
C GLY A 75 1.54 2.76 26.61
N LEU A 76 2.64 2.19 26.13
CA LEU A 76 3.50 1.34 26.93
C LEU A 76 4.84 1.97 27.33
N SER A 77 5.20 3.11 26.70
CA SER A 77 6.47 3.81 26.95
C SER A 77 7.71 2.91 26.79
N SER A 78 7.62 1.90 25.90
CA SER A 78 8.67 0.90 25.74
C SER A 78 8.63 0.22 24.38
N VAL A 79 9.74 -0.37 24.01
CA VAL A 79 9.85 -1.34 22.91
C VAL A 79 9.41 -2.74 23.38
N ARG A 80 9.12 -3.63 22.43
CA ARG A 80 8.48 -4.91 22.68
C ARG A 80 9.22 -5.83 23.66
N PHE A 81 10.54 -5.96 23.58
CA PHE A 81 11.30 -6.94 24.36
C PHE A 81 11.61 -6.47 25.79
N ILE A 82 11.55 -5.17 26.08
CA ILE A 82 11.81 -4.65 27.43
C ILE A 82 10.55 -4.83 28.31
N CYS A 83 9.54 -3.99 28.15
CA CYS A 83 8.26 -4.06 28.85
C CYS A 83 7.05 -3.62 27.98
N GLY A 84 7.22 -3.56 26.66
CA GLY A 84 6.22 -3.09 25.70
C GLY A 84 5.36 -4.22 25.10
N THR A 85 5.29 -5.41 25.69
CA THR A 85 4.45 -6.52 25.20
C THR A 85 3.32 -6.82 26.17
N GLN A 86 2.09 -6.59 25.75
CA GLN A 86 0.86 -6.98 26.47
C GLN A 86 0.20 -8.19 25.82
N ALA A 87 -0.73 -8.84 26.54
CA ALA A 87 -1.44 -10.03 26.06
C ALA A 87 -2.13 -9.79 24.69
N GLN A 88 -2.76 -8.63 24.50
CA GLN A 88 -3.44 -8.28 23.26
C GLN A 88 -2.51 -8.22 22.05
N HIS A 89 -1.23 -7.86 22.21
CA HIS A 89 -0.26 -7.89 21.09
C HIS A 89 -0.07 -9.33 20.59
N LYS A 90 0.05 -10.29 21.52
CA LYS A 90 0.16 -11.72 21.19
C LYS A 90 -1.13 -12.29 20.60
N GLU A 91 -2.27 -11.76 21.00
CA GLU A 91 -3.57 -12.09 20.43
C GLU A 91 -3.65 -11.62 18.98
N LEU A 92 -3.30 -10.36 18.71
CA LEU A 92 -3.28 -9.80 17.36
C LEU A 92 -2.28 -10.54 16.45
N GLU A 93 -1.08 -10.86 16.94
CA GLU A 93 -0.11 -11.66 16.19
C GLU A 93 -0.70 -12.99 15.73
N ARG A 94 -1.37 -13.73 16.63
CA ARG A 94 -2.04 -14.99 16.28
C ARG A 94 -3.22 -14.79 15.32
N ALA A 95 -4.05 -13.77 15.55
CA ALA A 95 -5.19 -13.48 14.70
C ALA A 95 -4.77 -13.15 13.26
N VAL A 96 -3.74 -12.31 13.09
CA VAL A 96 -3.22 -11.96 11.76
C VAL A 96 -2.55 -13.15 11.10
N ALA A 97 -1.74 -13.93 11.82
CA ALA A 97 -1.11 -15.14 11.27
C ALA A 97 -2.18 -16.11 10.74
N GLY A 98 -3.22 -16.38 11.53
CA GLY A 98 -4.35 -17.23 11.12
C GLY A 98 -5.14 -16.64 9.94
N PHE A 99 -5.36 -15.32 9.92
CA PHE A 99 -6.04 -14.66 8.80
C PHE A 99 -5.24 -14.76 7.50
N LEU A 100 -3.92 -14.59 7.55
CA LEU A 100 -3.04 -14.67 6.39
C LEU A 100 -2.61 -16.10 6.03
N GLY A 101 -3.00 -17.11 6.82
CA GLY A 101 -2.62 -18.50 6.58
C GLY A 101 -1.13 -18.79 6.84
N MET A 102 -0.50 -18.03 7.73
CA MET A 102 0.89 -18.15 8.12
C MET A 102 1.05 -18.76 9.51
N GLU A 103 2.26 -19.23 9.86
CA GLU A 103 2.51 -19.90 11.14
C GLU A 103 2.62 -18.94 12.32
N ASP A 104 3.22 -17.75 12.11
CA ASP A 104 3.39 -16.72 13.13
C ASP A 104 3.41 -15.33 12.50
N ALA A 105 3.29 -14.29 13.35
CA ALA A 105 3.37 -12.90 12.92
C ALA A 105 4.07 -12.03 13.97
N ILE A 106 4.58 -10.88 13.52
CA ILE A 106 5.29 -9.89 14.35
C ILE A 106 4.83 -8.49 13.99
N LEU A 107 4.44 -7.69 15.00
CA LEU A 107 3.83 -6.36 14.84
C LEU A 107 4.89 -5.25 14.82
N PHE A 108 4.63 -4.23 14.01
CA PHE A 108 5.42 -3.01 13.87
C PHE A 108 4.55 -1.76 13.98
N SER A 109 5.17 -0.60 14.21
CA SER A 109 4.48 0.71 14.23
C SER A 109 3.91 1.11 12.86
N SER A 110 4.47 0.60 11.78
CA SER A 110 3.99 0.78 10.40
C SER A 110 4.43 -0.39 9.51
N CYS A 111 3.79 -0.55 8.34
CA CYS A 111 4.30 -1.47 7.32
C CYS A 111 5.60 -0.98 6.68
N PHE A 112 5.87 0.32 6.75
CA PHE A 112 7.18 0.87 6.36
C PHE A 112 8.30 0.28 7.21
N ASP A 113 8.09 0.23 8.55
CA ASP A 113 9.01 -0.40 9.50
C ASP A 113 9.09 -1.92 9.29
N ALA A 114 7.96 -2.57 9.01
CA ALA A 114 7.91 -4.01 8.72
C ALA A 114 8.78 -4.35 7.51
N ASN A 115 8.61 -3.64 6.38
CA ASN A 115 9.41 -3.82 5.18
C ASN A 115 10.90 -3.52 5.42
N GLY A 116 11.20 -2.48 6.21
CA GLY A 116 12.57 -2.17 6.61
C GLY A 116 13.24 -3.25 7.48
N ALA A 117 12.43 -4.08 8.15
CA ALA A 117 12.94 -5.13 9.04
C ALA A 117 13.21 -6.45 8.32
N VAL A 118 12.72 -6.67 7.09
CA VAL A 118 12.80 -7.99 6.40
C VAL A 118 14.22 -8.33 5.97
N PHE A 119 14.90 -7.42 5.30
CA PHE A 119 16.06 -7.75 4.47
C PHE A 119 17.35 -7.89 5.26
N GLU A 120 17.71 -6.90 6.09
CA GLU A 120 18.99 -6.88 6.82
C GLU A 120 19.20 -8.11 7.74
N PRO A 121 18.17 -8.61 8.47
CA PRO A 121 18.37 -9.79 9.30
C PRO A 121 18.54 -11.09 8.53
N LEU A 122 17.84 -11.25 7.39
CA LEU A 122 17.79 -12.52 6.65
C LEU A 122 18.88 -12.67 5.62
N LEU A 123 19.45 -11.55 5.13
CA LEU A 123 20.30 -11.54 3.95
C LEU A 123 21.64 -10.86 4.26
N ASP A 124 22.72 -11.51 3.83
CA ASP A 124 24.10 -11.04 3.97
C ASP A 124 24.69 -10.58 2.62
N GLU A 125 25.96 -10.24 2.59
CA GLU A 125 26.69 -9.83 1.38
C GLU A 125 26.82 -10.92 0.31
N ASN A 126 26.59 -12.19 0.66
CA ASN A 126 26.60 -13.33 -0.25
C ASN A 126 25.21 -13.69 -0.78
N SER A 127 24.19 -13.00 -0.31
CA SER A 127 22.79 -13.18 -0.68
C SER A 127 22.38 -12.26 -1.83
N ALA A 128 21.23 -12.54 -2.45
CA ALA A 128 20.67 -11.81 -3.57
C ALA A 128 19.24 -11.32 -3.27
N ILE A 129 18.95 -10.07 -3.60
CA ILE A 129 17.59 -9.52 -3.63
C ILE A 129 17.21 -9.19 -5.06
N ILE A 130 16.06 -9.69 -5.50
CA ILE A 130 15.48 -9.40 -6.81
C ILE A 130 14.18 -8.65 -6.57
N THR A 131 14.11 -7.40 -6.99
CA THR A 131 13.01 -6.47 -6.63
C THR A 131 12.35 -5.88 -7.88
N ASP A 132 11.01 -5.75 -7.87
CA ASP A 132 10.29 -5.05 -8.94
C ASP A 132 10.66 -3.56 -8.97
N SER A 133 10.80 -2.98 -10.15
CA SER A 133 11.20 -1.58 -10.35
C SER A 133 10.17 -0.55 -9.81
N LEU A 134 8.92 -0.96 -9.62
CA LEU A 134 7.85 -0.11 -9.09
C LEU A 134 7.45 -0.42 -7.65
N ASN A 135 8.23 -1.24 -6.94
CA ASN A 135 7.97 -1.53 -5.53
C ASN A 135 7.86 -0.26 -4.69
N HIS A 136 7.08 -0.35 -3.62
CA HIS A 136 6.88 0.71 -2.66
C HIS A 136 8.20 1.21 -2.05
N ALA A 137 8.28 2.51 -1.74
CA ALA A 137 9.46 3.15 -1.17
C ALA A 137 10.03 2.43 0.06
N SER A 138 9.19 1.83 0.90
CA SER A 138 9.63 1.08 2.08
C SER A 138 10.41 -0.19 1.73
N ILE A 139 10.04 -0.89 0.65
CA ILE A 139 10.81 -2.03 0.14
C ILE A 139 12.13 -1.53 -0.42
N ILE A 140 12.11 -0.46 -1.23
CA ILE A 140 13.32 0.15 -1.81
C ILE A 140 14.30 0.55 -0.70
N ASP A 141 13.82 1.20 0.36
CA ASP A 141 14.66 1.66 1.47
C ASP A 141 15.16 0.49 2.31
N GLY A 142 14.33 -0.52 2.58
CA GLY A 142 14.75 -1.75 3.26
C GLY A 142 15.85 -2.49 2.49
N VAL A 143 15.70 -2.60 1.16
CA VAL A 143 16.73 -3.18 0.27
C VAL A 143 18.02 -2.35 0.27
N ARG A 144 17.92 -1.02 0.36
CA ARG A 144 19.12 -0.14 0.44
C ARG A 144 19.91 -0.31 1.72
N LEU A 145 19.26 -0.61 2.83
CA LEU A 145 19.90 -0.84 4.12
C LEU A 145 20.58 -2.21 4.20
N CYS A 146 20.17 -3.15 3.38
CA CYS A 146 20.73 -4.49 3.32
C CYS A 146 22.06 -4.52 2.53
N LYS A 147 22.96 -5.43 2.92
CA LYS A 147 24.25 -5.64 2.23
C LYS A 147 24.19 -6.61 1.05
N ALA A 148 23.07 -7.31 0.88
CA ALA A 148 22.88 -8.26 -0.20
C ALA A 148 23.00 -7.60 -1.57
N LYS A 149 23.47 -8.35 -2.55
CA LYS A 149 23.48 -7.92 -3.94
C LYS A 149 22.06 -7.77 -4.44
N ARG A 150 21.79 -6.73 -5.24
CA ARG A 150 20.44 -6.43 -5.69
C ARG A 150 20.34 -6.38 -7.20
N TRP A 151 19.25 -6.97 -7.69
CA TRP A 151 18.80 -6.90 -9.07
C TRP A 151 17.41 -6.28 -9.11
N ILE A 152 17.21 -5.37 -10.05
CA ILE A 152 15.93 -4.70 -10.27
C ILE A 152 15.39 -5.22 -11.59
N TYR A 153 14.23 -5.88 -11.57
CA TYR A 153 13.59 -6.30 -12.80
C TYR A 153 12.53 -5.29 -13.26
N LYS A 154 12.32 -5.22 -14.56
CA LYS A 154 11.32 -4.38 -15.20
C LYS A 154 9.93 -4.77 -14.69
N HIS A 155 9.14 -3.77 -14.31
CA HIS A 155 7.84 -3.98 -13.72
C HIS A 155 7.01 -5.03 -14.47
N ALA A 156 6.53 -6.02 -13.72
CA ALA A 156 5.72 -7.15 -14.19
C ALA A 156 6.32 -7.97 -15.36
N ASP A 157 7.58 -7.85 -15.67
CA ASP A 157 8.25 -8.64 -16.72
C ASP A 157 8.88 -9.91 -16.14
N MET A 158 8.23 -11.04 -16.37
CA MET A 158 8.65 -12.35 -15.83
C MET A 158 9.68 -13.08 -16.72
N ARG A 159 9.96 -12.55 -17.94
CA ARG A 159 10.74 -13.24 -18.97
C ARG A 159 12.24 -13.30 -18.69
N ASP A 160 12.92 -14.23 -19.39
CA ASP A 160 14.40 -14.26 -19.47
C ASP A 160 14.87 -13.33 -20.58
N VAL A 161 14.82 -12.03 -20.34
CA VAL A 161 15.20 -11.00 -21.32
C VAL A 161 16.08 -9.93 -20.66
N GLU A 162 16.93 -9.32 -21.50
CA GLU A 162 17.65 -8.10 -21.20
C GLU A 162 17.48 -7.14 -22.38
N GLU A 163 16.87 -6.01 -22.15
CA GLU A 163 16.62 -4.94 -23.12
C GLU A 163 17.32 -3.66 -22.66
N THR A 164 17.52 -2.71 -23.56
CA THR A 164 18.04 -1.40 -23.17
C THR A 164 16.88 -0.43 -22.98
N ASP A 165 16.83 0.22 -21.83
CA ASP A 165 15.89 1.29 -21.56
C ASP A 165 16.14 2.47 -22.54
N PRO A 166 15.19 2.82 -23.40
CA PRO A 166 15.36 3.85 -24.40
C PRO A 166 15.59 5.26 -23.81
N ASP A 167 15.11 5.52 -22.58
CA ASP A 167 15.19 6.83 -21.95
C ASP A 167 16.49 7.02 -21.15
N THR A 168 17.01 5.94 -20.54
CA THR A 168 18.15 6.01 -19.63
C THR A 168 19.41 5.32 -20.16
N GLY A 169 19.29 4.49 -21.20
CA GLY A 169 20.35 3.65 -21.73
C GLY A 169 20.80 2.50 -20.80
N LYS A 170 20.08 2.27 -19.71
CA LYS A 170 20.39 1.20 -18.73
C LYS A 170 19.75 -0.13 -19.11
N PRO A 171 20.33 -1.26 -18.66
CA PRO A 171 19.71 -2.56 -18.85
C PRO A 171 18.36 -2.66 -18.13
N LEU A 172 17.34 -3.14 -18.85
CA LEU A 172 16.05 -3.58 -18.32
C LEU A 172 15.98 -5.09 -18.40
N LYS A 173 15.95 -5.76 -17.26
CA LYS A 173 15.95 -7.22 -17.16
C LYS A 173 14.58 -7.70 -16.73
N GLY A 174 14.15 -8.85 -17.24
CA GLY A 174 13.00 -9.58 -16.70
C GLY A 174 13.40 -10.37 -15.44
N LEU A 175 12.40 -10.83 -14.69
CA LEU A 175 12.60 -11.54 -13.42
C LEU A 175 13.44 -12.81 -13.61
N GLU A 176 13.12 -13.65 -14.62
CA GLU A 176 13.86 -14.90 -14.83
C GLU A 176 15.33 -14.64 -15.18
N ARG A 177 15.63 -13.56 -15.92
CA ARG A 177 17.01 -13.13 -16.19
C ARG A 177 17.76 -12.77 -14.92
N CYS A 178 17.12 -12.00 -14.03
CA CYS A 178 17.72 -11.65 -12.73
C CYS A 178 17.97 -12.89 -11.86
N LEU A 179 17.03 -13.84 -11.84
CA LEU A 179 17.19 -15.11 -11.10
C LEU A 179 18.36 -15.96 -11.61
N LYS A 180 18.56 -16.03 -12.92
CA LYS A 180 19.72 -16.72 -13.52
C LYS A 180 21.04 -16.08 -13.11
N GLU A 181 21.12 -14.77 -13.12
CA GLU A 181 22.32 -14.03 -12.72
C GLU A 181 22.61 -14.10 -11.21
N ALA A 182 21.57 -14.29 -10.40
CA ALA A 182 21.68 -14.43 -8.94
C ALA A 182 22.08 -15.83 -8.49
N GLN A 183 22.16 -16.82 -9.40
CA GLN A 183 22.54 -18.18 -9.03
C GLN A 183 23.95 -18.24 -8.42
N GLY A 184 24.12 -19.12 -7.42
CA GLY A 184 25.31 -19.20 -6.60
C GLY A 184 25.31 -18.27 -5.38
N SER A 185 24.29 -17.44 -5.20
CA SER A 185 24.08 -16.69 -3.95
C SER A 185 23.65 -17.63 -2.82
N HIS A 186 24.01 -17.27 -1.57
CA HIS A 186 23.65 -18.05 -0.38
C HIS A 186 22.13 -18.15 -0.18
N VAL A 187 21.45 -17.00 -0.25
CA VAL A 187 19.98 -16.91 -0.25
C VAL A 187 19.57 -16.02 -1.41
N ILE A 188 18.55 -16.39 -2.15
CA ILE A 188 17.91 -15.56 -3.17
C ILE A 188 16.52 -15.20 -2.66
N MET A 189 16.15 -13.91 -2.67
CA MET A 189 14.82 -13.44 -2.29
C MET A 189 14.22 -12.56 -3.38
N ILE A 190 13.01 -12.90 -3.82
CA ILE A 190 12.19 -12.04 -4.67
C ILE A 190 11.32 -11.18 -3.75
N ALA A 191 11.34 -9.86 -3.94
CA ALA A 191 10.50 -8.91 -3.20
C ALA A 191 9.61 -8.13 -4.16
N THR A 192 8.30 -8.13 -3.90
CA THR A 192 7.30 -7.43 -4.73
C THR A 192 6.16 -6.88 -3.88
N ASP A 193 5.57 -5.75 -4.32
CA ASP A 193 4.20 -5.42 -3.92
C ASP A 193 3.26 -6.49 -4.47
N GLY A 194 2.25 -6.88 -3.71
CA GLY A 194 1.14 -7.71 -4.20
C GLY A 194 0.21 -6.90 -5.09
N VAL A 195 -0.02 -5.64 -4.73
CA VAL A 195 -0.73 -4.63 -5.53
C VAL A 195 0.05 -3.33 -5.54
N PHE A 196 0.38 -2.83 -6.72
CA PHE A 196 1.13 -1.59 -6.92
C PHE A 196 0.25 -0.36 -6.71
N SER A 197 0.57 0.44 -5.71
CA SER A 197 -0.28 1.48 -5.13
C SER A 197 -0.71 2.61 -6.06
N MET A 198 0.06 2.89 -7.13
CA MET A 198 -0.23 3.99 -8.06
C MET A 198 -1.03 3.56 -9.28
N ASP A 199 -1.05 2.28 -9.58
CA ASP A 199 -1.63 1.70 -10.79
C ASP A 199 -2.78 0.73 -10.51
N GLY A 200 -2.77 0.05 -9.36
CA GLY A 200 -3.72 -1.02 -9.04
C GLY A 200 -3.39 -2.32 -9.77
N ASP A 201 -2.20 -2.41 -10.35
CA ASP A 201 -1.71 -3.64 -10.99
C ASP A 201 -1.47 -4.70 -9.92
N ILE A 202 -1.87 -5.92 -10.19
CA ILE A 202 -1.70 -7.08 -9.31
C ILE A 202 -0.46 -7.84 -9.77
N ALA A 203 0.44 -8.18 -8.86
CA ALA A 203 1.62 -8.98 -9.16
C ALA A 203 1.21 -10.37 -9.69
N ASN A 204 1.91 -10.85 -10.70
CA ASN A 204 1.71 -12.21 -11.23
C ASN A 204 2.34 -13.25 -10.30
N LEU A 205 1.76 -13.41 -9.11
CA LEU A 205 2.32 -14.29 -8.08
C LEU A 205 2.41 -15.75 -8.51
N SER A 206 1.52 -16.22 -9.39
CA SER A 206 1.61 -17.59 -9.93
C SER A 206 2.94 -17.81 -10.65
N THR A 207 3.28 -16.94 -11.60
CA THR A 207 4.55 -17.04 -12.34
C THR A 207 5.76 -16.73 -11.44
N ILE A 208 5.64 -15.77 -10.51
CA ILE A 208 6.71 -15.45 -9.55
C ILE A 208 7.04 -16.69 -8.71
N CYS A 209 6.02 -17.37 -8.17
CA CYS A 209 6.22 -18.58 -7.37
C CYS A 209 6.79 -19.74 -8.21
N ASP A 210 6.33 -19.92 -9.48
CA ASP A 210 6.88 -20.94 -10.37
C ASP A 210 8.38 -20.72 -10.65
N LEU A 211 8.78 -19.48 -10.83
CA LEU A 211 10.18 -19.11 -10.98
C LEU A 211 10.95 -19.26 -9.67
N ALA A 212 10.37 -18.87 -8.54
CA ALA A 212 10.98 -19.04 -7.23
C ALA A 212 11.28 -20.51 -6.92
N ASP A 213 10.31 -21.41 -7.17
CA ASP A 213 10.49 -22.86 -6.99
C ASP A 213 11.63 -23.40 -7.91
N ARG A 214 11.66 -22.95 -9.16
CA ARG A 214 12.67 -23.39 -10.14
C ARG A 214 14.08 -22.96 -9.77
N TYR A 215 14.24 -21.75 -9.22
CA TYR A 215 15.55 -21.16 -8.93
C TYR A 215 15.92 -21.17 -7.44
N GLY A 216 15.08 -21.76 -6.57
CA GLY A 216 15.34 -21.88 -5.13
C GLY A 216 15.31 -20.54 -4.41
N ALA A 217 14.38 -19.65 -4.77
CA ALA A 217 14.27 -18.32 -4.16
C ALA A 217 13.12 -18.25 -3.14
N LEU A 218 13.27 -17.43 -2.11
CA LEU A 218 12.18 -17.01 -1.21
C LEU A 218 11.32 -15.96 -1.89
N VAL A 219 10.02 -15.94 -1.56
CA VAL A 219 9.06 -14.94 -2.06
C VAL A 219 8.55 -14.09 -0.90
N MET A 220 8.81 -12.78 -0.97
CA MET A 220 8.27 -11.76 -0.08
C MET A 220 7.27 -10.89 -0.83
N VAL A 221 6.07 -10.71 -0.26
CA VAL A 221 4.98 -9.92 -0.83
C VAL A 221 4.51 -8.86 0.17
N ASP A 222 4.48 -7.59 -0.25
CA ASP A 222 3.78 -6.53 0.48
C ASP A 222 2.30 -6.48 0.01
N ASP A 223 1.41 -6.93 0.86
CA ASP A 223 -0.03 -7.03 0.61
C ASP A 223 -0.83 -5.85 1.22
N SER A 224 -0.17 -4.72 1.47
CA SER A 224 -0.78 -3.52 2.07
C SER A 224 -1.97 -2.96 1.32
N HIS A 225 -2.07 -3.22 0.01
CA HIS A 225 -3.18 -2.81 -0.85
C HIS A 225 -4.11 -3.98 -1.23
N ALA A 226 -4.03 -5.11 -0.51
CA ALA A 226 -4.82 -6.30 -0.84
C ALA A 226 -5.45 -6.97 0.39
N THR A 227 -4.71 -7.06 1.50
CA THR A 227 -5.20 -7.66 2.74
C THR A 227 -6.50 -7.00 3.21
N GLY A 228 -7.50 -7.81 3.46
CA GLY A 228 -8.83 -7.42 3.90
C GLY A 228 -9.90 -7.53 2.81
N PHE A 229 -9.55 -7.54 1.52
CA PHE A 229 -10.55 -7.53 0.44
C PHE A 229 -10.16 -8.27 -0.86
N MET A 230 -8.89 -8.52 -1.15
CA MET A 230 -8.50 -9.31 -2.31
C MET A 230 -8.58 -10.80 -2.01
N GLY A 231 -9.04 -11.59 -2.99
CA GLY A 231 -9.28 -13.02 -2.84
C GLY A 231 -10.70 -13.34 -2.34
N ALA A 232 -11.08 -14.62 -2.33
CA ALA A 232 -12.44 -15.07 -2.02
C ALA A 232 -12.89 -14.72 -0.59
N ARG A 233 -11.95 -14.66 0.35
CA ARG A 233 -12.18 -14.30 1.75
C ARG A 233 -11.46 -13.02 2.17
N GLY A 234 -10.91 -12.27 1.22
CA GLY A 234 -10.20 -11.02 1.48
C GLY A 234 -8.82 -11.22 2.14
N ARG A 235 -8.19 -12.37 1.95
CA ARG A 235 -6.93 -12.69 2.63
C ARG A 235 -5.68 -12.13 1.94
N GLY A 236 -5.83 -11.57 0.74
CA GLY A 236 -4.76 -10.91 0.02
C GLY A 236 -4.51 -11.46 -1.37
N THR A 237 -3.40 -11.01 -1.98
CA THR A 237 -3.05 -11.40 -3.35
C THR A 237 -2.68 -12.88 -3.49
N TRP A 238 -2.12 -13.47 -2.45
CA TRP A 238 -1.79 -14.90 -2.47
C TRP A 238 -3.03 -15.79 -2.60
N GLU A 239 -4.16 -15.40 -1.95
CA GLU A 239 -5.46 -16.07 -2.12
C GLU A 239 -6.02 -15.78 -3.52
N HIS A 240 -5.98 -14.52 -3.96
CA HIS A 240 -6.47 -14.09 -5.26
C HIS A 240 -5.77 -14.82 -6.43
N CYS A 241 -4.46 -15.01 -6.33
CA CYS A 241 -3.65 -15.69 -7.35
C CYS A 241 -3.58 -17.22 -7.17
N GLY A 242 -4.20 -17.79 -6.11
CA GLY A 242 -4.23 -19.23 -5.87
C GLY A 242 -2.88 -19.85 -5.52
N VAL A 243 -1.99 -19.09 -4.86
CA VAL A 243 -0.62 -19.51 -4.51
C VAL A 243 -0.45 -19.78 -3.02
N ALA A 244 -1.48 -20.31 -2.37
CA ALA A 244 -1.44 -20.63 -0.94
C ALA A 244 -0.24 -21.52 -0.58
N GLY A 245 0.50 -21.14 0.47
CA GLY A 245 1.67 -21.87 0.97
C GLY A 245 2.96 -21.69 0.16
N ARG A 246 2.94 -20.87 -0.92
CA ARG A 246 4.11 -20.62 -1.80
C ARG A 246 4.75 -19.24 -1.59
N VAL A 247 4.11 -18.37 -0.83
CA VAL A 247 4.68 -17.09 -0.39
C VAL A 247 5.31 -17.31 0.97
N ASP A 248 6.57 -16.94 1.15
CA ASP A 248 7.32 -17.19 2.39
C ASP A 248 7.10 -16.08 3.41
N ILE A 249 7.03 -14.83 2.96
CA ILE A 249 6.89 -13.65 3.82
C ILE A 249 5.78 -12.76 3.26
N ILE A 250 4.79 -12.45 4.09
CA ILE A 250 3.77 -11.45 3.77
C ILE A 250 3.97 -10.27 4.72
N THR A 251 4.07 -9.07 4.17
CA THR A 251 3.93 -7.83 4.95
C THR A 251 2.61 -7.16 4.62
N THR A 252 1.99 -6.49 5.58
CA THR A 252 0.77 -5.72 5.35
C THR A 252 0.59 -4.63 6.41
N THR A 253 -0.32 -3.70 6.13
CA THR A 253 -0.59 -2.55 7.01
C THR A 253 -1.97 -2.64 7.66
N PHE A 254 -2.06 -2.12 8.88
CA PHE A 254 -3.35 -1.87 9.55
C PHE A 254 -3.90 -0.47 9.21
N GLY A 255 -3.11 0.37 8.56
CA GLY A 255 -3.46 1.75 8.19
C GLY A 255 -4.35 1.90 6.96
N LYS A 256 -4.95 0.82 6.44
CA LYS A 256 -5.82 0.84 5.25
C LYS A 256 -7.10 0.04 5.51
N ALA A 257 -7.31 -1.09 4.82
CA ALA A 257 -8.52 -1.89 4.94
C ALA A 257 -8.76 -2.47 6.34
N LEU A 258 -7.71 -2.70 7.12
CA LEU A 258 -7.78 -3.27 8.47
C LEU A 258 -8.02 -2.20 9.57
N GLY A 259 -8.98 -1.33 9.38
CA GLY A 259 -9.38 -0.30 10.36
C GLY A 259 -8.80 1.09 10.12
N GLY A 260 -7.76 1.24 9.29
CA GLY A 260 -7.29 2.53 8.78
C GLY A 260 -6.50 3.41 9.76
N ALA A 261 -6.09 2.88 10.92
CA ALA A 261 -5.30 3.66 11.89
C ALA A 261 -3.80 3.69 11.54
N SER A 262 -3.02 2.86 12.17
CA SER A 262 -1.59 2.69 11.90
C SER A 262 -1.13 1.28 12.29
N GLY A 263 0.14 0.97 12.04
CA GLY A 263 0.70 -0.33 12.33
C GLY A 263 0.95 -1.16 11.08
N GLY A 264 1.82 -2.13 11.24
CA GLY A 264 2.16 -3.10 10.21
C GLY A 264 2.53 -4.44 10.82
N VAL A 265 2.68 -5.43 9.97
CA VAL A 265 2.96 -6.79 10.37
C VAL A 265 3.83 -7.50 9.33
N ILE A 266 4.70 -8.38 9.80
CA ILE A 266 5.28 -9.46 9.00
C ILE A 266 4.62 -10.75 9.47
N ALA A 267 4.06 -11.53 8.53
CA ALA A 267 3.57 -12.87 8.76
C ALA A 267 4.39 -13.85 7.93
N SER A 268 4.83 -14.96 8.54
CA SER A 268 5.75 -15.89 7.90
C SER A 268 5.79 -17.23 8.65
N ARG A 269 6.78 -18.07 8.30
CA ARG A 269 7.14 -19.26 9.06
C ARG A 269 7.71 -18.86 10.42
N ARG A 270 7.55 -19.71 11.40
CA ARG A 270 7.90 -19.42 12.81
C ARG A 270 9.35 -19.01 12.98
N GLU A 271 10.29 -19.71 12.35
CA GLU A 271 11.72 -19.45 12.49
C GLU A 271 12.10 -18.06 11.94
N ILE A 272 11.47 -17.64 10.84
CA ILE A 272 11.69 -16.31 10.25
C ILE A 272 11.16 -15.24 11.22
N VAL A 273 9.93 -15.39 11.71
CA VAL A 273 9.32 -14.43 12.65
C VAL A 273 10.12 -14.36 13.94
N GLU A 274 10.54 -15.50 14.49
CA GLU A 274 11.33 -15.57 15.72
C GLU A 274 12.70 -14.90 15.54
N TYR A 275 13.36 -15.12 14.41
CA TYR A 275 14.62 -14.46 14.07
C TYR A 275 14.45 -12.93 13.90
N MET A 276 13.35 -12.48 13.27
CA MET A 276 13.01 -11.05 13.19
C MET A 276 12.84 -10.41 14.56
N ARG A 277 12.26 -11.11 15.54
CA ARG A 277 12.13 -10.62 16.93
C ARG A 277 13.49 -10.37 17.57
N GLN A 278 14.52 -11.10 17.17
CA GLN A 278 15.87 -10.97 17.72
C GLN A 278 16.75 -9.96 16.99
N LYS A 279 16.50 -9.74 15.68
CA LYS A 279 17.41 -8.97 14.81
C LYS A 279 16.76 -7.80 14.09
N GLY A 280 15.45 -7.76 13.95
CA GLY A 280 14.75 -6.69 13.22
C GLY A 280 14.89 -5.33 13.94
N ARG A 281 15.74 -4.46 13.44
CA ARG A 281 16.05 -3.16 14.07
C ARG A 281 14.80 -2.29 14.30
N PRO A 282 13.86 -2.14 13.34
CA PRO A 282 12.64 -1.39 13.58
C PRO A 282 11.79 -1.97 14.72
N TYR A 283 11.78 -3.29 14.91
CA TYR A 283 11.10 -3.93 16.04
C TYR A 283 11.82 -3.71 17.38
N LEU A 284 13.13 -3.81 17.37
CA LEU A 284 13.92 -3.70 18.61
C LEU A 284 14.00 -2.27 19.16
N PHE A 285 13.89 -1.26 18.28
CA PHE A 285 14.20 0.12 18.65
C PHE A 285 13.03 1.10 18.48
N SER A 286 11.90 0.69 17.89
CA SER A 286 10.67 1.50 17.85
C SER A 286 9.71 1.12 18.97
N ASN A 287 8.98 2.11 19.47
CA ASN A 287 7.92 1.86 20.45
C ASN A 287 6.86 0.89 19.91
N THR A 288 6.31 0.12 20.83
CA THR A 288 5.26 -0.85 20.52
C THR A 288 3.98 -0.17 20.06
N LEU A 289 3.18 -0.91 19.30
CA LEU A 289 1.88 -0.48 18.81
C LEU A 289 0.93 -0.17 19.98
N ALA A 290 0.26 0.98 19.94
CA ALA A 290 -0.61 1.43 21.01
C ALA A 290 -1.83 0.51 21.22
N PRO A 291 -2.29 0.31 22.47
CA PRO A 291 -3.42 -0.57 22.81
C PRO A 291 -4.69 -0.32 21.99
N ALA A 292 -5.05 0.93 21.74
CA ALA A 292 -6.22 1.29 20.94
C ALA A 292 -6.14 0.74 19.51
N ILE A 293 -4.96 0.81 18.90
CA ILE A 293 -4.76 0.30 17.53
C ILE A 293 -4.87 -1.22 17.50
N VAL A 294 -4.30 -1.89 18.50
CA VAL A 294 -4.39 -3.36 18.64
C VAL A 294 -5.84 -3.80 18.77
N GLY A 295 -6.61 -3.18 19.68
CA GLY A 295 -8.03 -3.51 19.88
C GLY A 295 -8.87 -3.21 18.64
N GLY A 296 -8.67 -2.06 18.00
CA GLY A 296 -9.37 -1.73 16.76
C GLY A 296 -9.06 -2.68 15.61
N THR A 297 -7.80 -3.11 15.48
CA THR A 297 -7.40 -4.06 14.41
C THR A 297 -7.95 -5.47 14.66
N LEU A 298 -8.01 -5.93 15.92
CA LEU A 298 -8.67 -7.18 16.28
C LEU A 298 -10.14 -7.17 15.85
N ALA A 299 -10.88 -6.10 16.20
CA ALA A 299 -12.27 -5.95 15.77
C ALA A 299 -12.43 -5.92 14.23
N ALA A 300 -11.49 -5.30 13.51
CA ALA A 300 -11.50 -5.31 12.06
C ALA A 300 -11.33 -6.74 11.50
N LEU A 301 -10.43 -7.52 12.05
CA LEU A 301 -10.22 -8.93 11.65
C LEU A 301 -11.45 -9.80 11.95
N ASP A 302 -12.12 -9.59 13.09
CA ASP A 302 -13.37 -10.30 13.44
C ASP A 302 -14.45 -10.00 12.38
N ILE A 303 -14.68 -8.70 12.05
CA ILE A 303 -15.63 -8.28 11.03
C ILE A 303 -15.36 -8.97 9.69
N LEU A 304 -14.10 -9.04 9.27
CA LEU A 304 -13.70 -9.62 7.97
C LEU A 304 -13.74 -11.16 7.96
N THR A 305 -13.63 -11.77 9.13
CA THR A 305 -13.73 -13.24 9.28
C THR A 305 -15.19 -13.68 9.28
N GLU A 306 -16.08 -12.86 9.84
CA GLU A 306 -17.51 -13.17 9.95
C GLU A 306 -18.28 -13.01 8.63
N SER A 307 -17.86 -12.06 7.75
CA SER A 307 -18.62 -11.73 6.54
C SER A 307 -17.74 -11.22 5.40
N THR A 308 -18.11 -11.56 4.17
CA THR A 308 -17.51 -11.00 2.94
C THR A 308 -18.31 -9.82 2.38
N GLU A 309 -19.39 -9.37 3.02
CA GLU A 309 -20.30 -8.35 2.50
C GLU A 309 -19.59 -7.06 2.08
N LEU A 310 -18.67 -6.56 2.90
CA LEU A 310 -17.91 -5.34 2.58
C LEU A 310 -16.99 -5.52 1.38
N ARG A 311 -16.36 -6.69 1.27
CA ARG A 311 -15.51 -7.07 0.15
C ARG A 311 -16.34 -7.13 -1.14
N ASP A 312 -17.50 -7.82 -1.11
CA ASP A 312 -18.37 -8.02 -2.27
C ASP A 312 -18.94 -6.67 -2.75
N ARG A 313 -19.30 -5.80 -1.81
CA ARG A 313 -19.74 -4.42 -2.10
C ARG A 313 -18.62 -3.59 -2.73
N LEU A 314 -17.39 -3.72 -2.23
CA LEU A 314 -16.23 -3.04 -2.81
C LEU A 314 -16.00 -3.48 -4.26
N GLU A 315 -16.10 -4.77 -4.54
CA GLU A 315 -15.96 -5.34 -5.88
C GLU A 315 -17.03 -4.80 -6.83
N SER A 316 -18.30 -4.83 -6.41
CA SER A 316 -19.43 -4.27 -7.18
C SER A 316 -19.25 -2.77 -7.44
N ASN A 317 -18.92 -1.98 -6.42
CA ASN A 317 -18.66 -0.55 -6.54
C ASN A 317 -17.51 -0.25 -7.51
N THR A 318 -16.46 -1.05 -7.45
CA THR A 318 -15.29 -0.92 -8.34
C THR A 318 -15.66 -1.19 -9.79
N ALA A 319 -16.37 -2.28 -10.04
CA ALA A 319 -16.83 -2.64 -11.37
C ALA A 319 -17.77 -1.57 -11.97
N LEU A 320 -18.69 -1.04 -11.16
CA LEU A 320 -19.59 0.05 -11.57
C LEU A 320 -18.80 1.30 -11.97
N PHE A 321 -17.92 1.80 -11.09
CA PHE A 321 -17.14 3.00 -11.37
C PHE A 321 -16.28 2.85 -12.63
N ARG A 322 -15.54 1.74 -12.77
CA ARG A 322 -14.71 1.47 -13.94
C ARG A 322 -15.53 1.44 -15.22
N SER A 323 -16.66 0.74 -15.22
CA SER A 323 -17.57 0.65 -16.37
C SER A 323 -18.08 2.02 -16.80
N LEU A 324 -18.57 2.83 -15.86
CA LEU A 324 -19.11 4.16 -16.15
C LEU A 324 -18.05 5.11 -16.70
N MET A 325 -16.86 5.14 -16.10
CA MET A 325 -15.76 6.01 -16.53
C MET A 325 -15.22 5.61 -17.92
N THR A 326 -15.05 4.31 -18.18
CA THR A 326 -14.65 3.82 -19.51
C THR A 326 -15.71 4.18 -20.57
N LYS A 327 -17.00 3.99 -20.26
CA LYS A 327 -18.10 4.37 -21.15
C LYS A 327 -18.15 5.89 -21.42
N ALA A 328 -17.74 6.68 -20.45
CA ALA A 328 -17.64 8.14 -20.60
C ALA A 328 -16.45 8.59 -21.45
N GLY A 329 -15.51 7.71 -21.79
CA GLY A 329 -14.35 8.01 -22.65
C GLY A 329 -13.06 8.32 -21.90
N PHE A 330 -13.02 8.16 -20.58
CA PHE A 330 -11.78 8.33 -19.83
C PHE A 330 -10.80 7.19 -20.06
N ASP A 331 -9.51 7.52 -20.16
CA ASP A 331 -8.43 6.54 -20.14
C ASP A 331 -8.20 6.03 -18.72
N ILE A 332 -8.77 4.86 -18.43
CA ILE A 332 -8.60 4.14 -17.16
C ILE A 332 -7.82 2.87 -17.43
N ARG A 333 -6.74 2.66 -16.68
CA ARG A 333 -5.99 1.40 -16.79
C ARG A 333 -6.90 0.21 -16.48
N PRO A 334 -6.87 -0.85 -17.33
CA PRO A 334 -7.63 -2.06 -17.08
C PRO A 334 -7.28 -2.68 -15.72
N GLY A 335 -8.23 -3.38 -15.11
CA GLY A 335 -8.00 -4.08 -13.84
C GLY A 335 -9.29 -4.25 -13.04
N VAL A 336 -9.19 -4.99 -11.94
CA VAL A 336 -10.30 -5.28 -11.01
C VAL A 336 -10.11 -4.61 -9.65
N HIS A 337 -8.94 -4.04 -9.41
CA HIS A 337 -8.61 -3.43 -8.11
C HIS A 337 -9.35 -2.09 -7.91
N PRO A 338 -9.75 -1.74 -6.67
CA PRO A 338 -10.42 -0.46 -6.33
C PRO A 338 -9.55 0.78 -6.51
N ILE A 339 -8.25 0.66 -6.72
CA ILE A 339 -7.42 1.74 -7.25
C ILE A 339 -7.73 1.88 -8.75
N CYS A 340 -8.30 3.02 -9.14
CA CYS A 340 -8.71 3.33 -10.51
C CYS A 340 -7.96 4.57 -11.00
N PRO A 341 -6.79 4.42 -11.65
CA PRO A 341 -6.06 5.56 -12.18
C PRO A 341 -6.78 6.12 -13.41
N VAL A 342 -7.13 7.40 -13.37
CA VAL A 342 -7.62 8.17 -14.50
C VAL A 342 -6.41 8.89 -15.11
N MET A 343 -5.94 8.41 -16.27
CA MET A 343 -4.70 8.89 -16.89
C MET A 343 -4.90 10.26 -17.54
N LEU A 344 -4.01 11.20 -17.21
CA LEU A 344 -4.04 12.56 -17.74
C LEU A 344 -2.73 12.96 -18.41
N TYR A 345 -1.63 12.23 -18.08
CA TYR A 345 -0.28 12.39 -18.63
C TYR A 345 0.40 13.72 -18.34
N ASP A 346 -0.36 14.85 -18.31
CA ASP A 346 0.13 16.20 -18.00
C ASP A 346 -0.05 16.51 -16.50
N GLU A 347 1.01 16.97 -15.86
CA GLU A 347 1.07 17.21 -14.41
C GLU A 347 0.18 18.39 -14.00
N LYS A 348 0.20 19.47 -14.76
CA LYS A 348 -0.63 20.67 -14.48
C LYS A 348 -2.11 20.38 -14.70
N LEU A 349 -2.43 19.60 -15.72
CA LEU A 349 -3.79 19.15 -16.00
C LEU A 349 -4.32 18.28 -14.86
N ALA A 350 -3.50 17.35 -14.33
CA ALA A 350 -3.91 16.48 -13.22
C ALA A 350 -4.22 17.27 -11.95
N HIS A 351 -3.40 18.25 -11.59
CA HIS A 351 -3.65 19.13 -10.44
C HIS A 351 -4.89 20.01 -10.66
N ARG A 352 -4.97 20.68 -11.84
CA ARG A 352 -6.12 21.51 -12.18
C ARG A 352 -7.44 20.72 -12.16
N MET A 353 -7.45 19.53 -12.73
CA MET A 353 -8.64 18.68 -12.73
C MET A 353 -9.04 18.25 -11.31
N ALA A 354 -8.08 17.96 -10.43
CA ALA A 354 -8.36 17.64 -9.03
C ALA A 354 -8.97 18.83 -8.27
N ASP A 355 -8.51 20.06 -8.52
CA ASP A 355 -9.07 21.26 -7.91
C ASP A 355 -10.49 21.56 -8.42
N GLU A 356 -10.74 21.41 -9.72
CA GLU A 356 -12.06 21.57 -10.33
C GLU A 356 -13.05 20.51 -9.81
N LEU A 357 -12.60 19.26 -9.62
CA LEU A 357 -13.41 18.20 -9.04
C LEU A 357 -13.75 18.47 -7.56
N LEU A 358 -12.82 19.08 -6.81
CA LEU A 358 -13.10 19.49 -5.44
C LEU A 358 -14.22 20.56 -5.41
N ALA A 359 -14.21 21.51 -6.33
CA ALA A 359 -15.28 22.52 -6.47
C ALA A 359 -16.64 21.89 -6.84
N GLU A 360 -16.65 20.72 -7.51
CA GLU A 360 -17.86 19.92 -7.77
C GLU A 360 -18.23 18.99 -6.59
N GLY A 361 -17.52 19.08 -5.47
CA GLY A 361 -17.75 18.27 -4.28
C GLY A 361 -17.14 16.86 -4.31
N ILE A 362 -16.14 16.63 -5.14
CA ILE A 362 -15.40 15.36 -5.25
C ILE A 362 -13.96 15.55 -4.80
N TYR A 363 -13.60 14.93 -3.69
CA TYR A 363 -12.25 15.01 -3.12
C TYR A 363 -11.35 13.92 -3.73
N VAL A 364 -10.47 14.34 -4.62
CA VAL A 364 -9.42 13.54 -5.25
C VAL A 364 -8.11 14.33 -5.30
N ILE A 365 -7.01 13.63 -5.57
CA ILE A 365 -5.67 14.22 -5.66
C ILE A 365 -5.05 13.83 -7.01
N GLY A 366 -4.43 14.83 -7.67
CA GLY A 366 -3.57 14.60 -8.82
C GLY A 366 -2.19 14.09 -8.38
N PHE A 367 -1.72 13.05 -9.04
CA PHE A 367 -0.39 12.48 -8.81
C PHE A 367 0.52 12.78 -9.99
N SER A 368 1.70 13.32 -9.67
CA SER A 368 2.74 13.72 -10.63
C SER A 368 4.12 13.24 -10.15
N PHE A 369 5.15 13.48 -10.92
CA PHE A 369 6.54 13.23 -10.50
C PHE A 369 6.84 13.94 -9.17
N PRO A 370 7.59 13.35 -8.24
CA PRO A 370 8.31 12.07 -8.33
C PRO A 370 7.50 10.84 -7.87
N VAL A 371 6.21 10.99 -7.54
CA VAL A 371 5.36 9.89 -7.04
C VAL A 371 5.00 8.91 -8.17
N VAL A 372 4.84 9.42 -9.37
CA VAL A 372 4.68 8.66 -10.61
C VAL A 372 5.72 9.13 -11.63
N PRO A 373 6.09 8.30 -12.63
CA PRO A 373 7.05 8.71 -13.66
C PRO A 373 6.60 9.97 -14.42
N LYS A 374 7.56 10.75 -14.93
CA LYS A 374 7.26 11.92 -15.79
C LYS A 374 6.41 11.52 -16.99
N GLY A 375 5.42 12.35 -17.34
CA GLY A 375 4.48 12.08 -18.42
C GLY A 375 3.48 10.95 -18.12
N LYS A 376 3.35 10.55 -16.84
CA LYS A 376 2.40 9.55 -16.37
C LYS A 376 1.49 10.10 -15.27
N ALA A 377 1.27 11.42 -15.27
CA ALA A 377 0.40 12.08 -14.30
C ALA A 377 -1.04 11.56 -14.41
N ARG A 378 -1.70 11.45 -13.26
CA ARG A 378 -3.04 10.86 -13.14
C ARG A 378 -3.80 11.38 -11.92
N ILE A 379 -5.11 11.21 -11.92
CA ILE A 379 -5.89 11.19 -10.70
C ILE A 379 -6.06 9.73 -10.27
N ARG A 380 -5.57 9.37 -9.08
CA ARG A 380 -5.76 8.04 -8.51
C ARG A 380 -7.05 8.01 -7.71
N VAL A 381 -8.12 7.52 -8.31
CA VAL A 381 -9.39 7.31 -7.62
C VAL A 381 -9.31 6.03 -6.78
N GLN A 382 -9.82 6.07 -5.55
CA GLN A 382 -9.94 4.92 -4.67
C GLN A 382 -11.41 4.68 -4.33
N ILE A 383 -11.90 3.52 -4.71
CA ILE A 383 -13.26 3.09 -4.41
C ILE A 383 -13.30 2.47 -3.01
N SER A 384 -14.42 2.69 -2.32
CA SER A 384 -14.69 2.14 -0.99
C SER A 384 -16.01 1.40 -0.97
N ALA A 385 -16.10 0.37 -0.13
CA ALA A 385 -17.35 -0.29 0.21
C ALA A 385 -18.36 0.67 0.86
N ALA A 386 -17.86 1.76 1.46
CA ALA A 386 -18.71 2.80 2.06
C ALA A 386 -19.40 3.73 1.03
N HIS A 387 -18.94 3.75 -0.23
CA HIS A 387 -19.63 4.51 -1.26
C HIS A 387 -20.98 3.86 -1.61
N SER A 388 -22.04 4.66 -1.68
CA SER A 388 -23.30 4.23 -2.29
C SER A 388 -23.21 4.33 -3.81
N GLU A 389 -24.06 3.59 -4.51
CA GLU A 389 -24.19 3.65 -5.98
C GLU A 389 -24.49 5.09 -6.45
N ALA A 390 -25.38 5.82 -5.75
CA ALA A 390 -25.68 7.21 -6.04
C ALA A 390 -24.46 8.14 -5.91
N GLN A 391 -23.58 7.89 -4.92
CA GLN A 391 -22.34 8.65 -4.77
C GLN A 391 -21.36 8.36 -5.90
N ILE A 392 -21.29 7.11 -6.38
CA ILE A 392 -20.46 6.72 -7.52
C ILE A 392 -20.94 7.42 -8.79
N HIS A 393 -22.25 7.40 -9.07
CA HIS A 393 -22.83 8.13 -10.21
C HIS A 393 -22.53 9.63 -10.13
N ARG A 394 -22.75 10.26 -8.98
CA ARG A 394 -22.44 11.68 -8.77
C ARG A 394 -20.95 11.99 -9.05
N ALA A 395 -20.05 11.10 -8.62
CA ALA A 395 -18.62 11.29 -8.89
C ALA A 395 -18.33 11.20 -10.40
N VAL A 396 -18.89 10.21 -11.09
CA VAL A 396 -18.69 10.06 -12.54
C VAL A 396 -19.27 11.28 -13.29
N ASP A 397 -20.45 11.77 -12.93
CA ASP A 397 -21.05 12.96 -13.54
C ASP A 397 -20.15 14.20 -13.37
N ALA A 398 -19.54 14.37 -12.19
CA ALA A 398 -18.57 15.44 -11.94
C ALA A 398 -17.31 15.27 -12.81
N PHE A 399 -16.76 14.04 -12.89
CA PHE A 399 -15.64 13.74 -13.77
C PHE A 399 -15.97 14.06 -15.23
N VAL A 400 -17.15 13.68 -15.73
CA VAL A 400 -17.59 13.98 -17.11
C VAL A 400 -17.71 15.48 -17.33
N LYS A 401 -18.34 16.21 -16.41
CA LYS A 401 -18.49 17.67 -16.49
C LYS A 401 -17.11 18.36 -16.59
N VAL A 402 -16.22 18.03 -15.65
CA VAL A 402 -14.88 18.61 -15.59
C VAL A 402 -14.01 18.15 -16.76
N GLY A 403 -14.09 16.88 -17.13
CA GLY A 403 -13.34 16.29 -18.25
C GLY A 403 -13.66 16.98 -19.58
N LYS A 404 -14.93 17.21 -19.88
CA LYS A 404 -15.37 18.01 -21.05
C LYS A 404 -14.90 19.44 -20.99
N LYS A 405 -15.02 20.11 -19.84
CA LYS A 405 -14.53 21.48 -19.65
C LYS A 405 -13.03 21.65 -19.92
N LEU A 406 -12.25 20.63 -19.57
CA LEU A 406 -10.79 20.63 -19.69
C LEU A 406 -10.28 19.98 -20.98
N GLY A 407 -11.17 19.44 -21.83
CA GLY A 407 -10.81 18.78 -23.08
C GLY A 407 -10.10 17.43 -22.88
N VAL A 408 -10.41 16.72 -21.78
CA VAL A 408 -9.89 15.38 -21.50
C VAL A 408 -10.69 14.31 -22.23
N ILE A 409 -12.00 14.53 -22.38
CA ILE A 409 -12.95 13.67 -23.11
C ILE A 409 -13.85 14.49 -24.01
#